data_834015da7eaa702a9aec4cca4c0f03a2
#
_entry.id   834015da7eaa702a9aec4cca4c0f03a2
#
_cell.length_a   1.000
_cell.length_b   1.000
_cell.length_c   1.000
_cell.angle_alpha   90.00
_cell.angle_beta   90.00
_cell.angle_gamma   90.00
#
_symmetry.space_group_name_H-M   'P 1'
#
loop_
_entity.id
_entity.type
_entity.pdbx_description
1 polymer ?
#
loop_
_entity_poly.entity_id
_entity_poly.type
_entity_poly.pdbx_seq_one_letter_code
_entity_poly.pdbx_strand_id
1 'polypeptide(L)'
;MFRIPILALTVLLCIASLSCQPYSTGLQQSVARADETAATAALRTIAVAQRTYSASNGGDFGTFQQLCEGGYLDSRFNSSKPALKDYVLTMEVAPKSEAQAEGFYSCNADPVRTGPQAGRHFYIDSTSSELHVNPGESATAKDPIAQP
;
A
#
# COMPACT_ATOMS: atom_id res chain seq x y z
N MET A 1 -34.79 4.27 -58.24
CA MET A 1 -34.08 5.42 -57.59
C MET A 1 -34.39 5.38 -56.09
N PHE A 2 -33.52 4.70 -55.29
CA PHE A 2 -33.67 4.64 -53.85
C PHE A 2 -32.95 5.84 -53.24
N ARG A 3 -33.69 6.82 -52.77
CA ARG A 3 -33.15 7.92 -51.95
C ARG A 3 -33.07 7.45 -50.52
N ILE A 4 -31.90 6.91 -50.15
CA ILE A 4 -31.57 6.66 -48.74
C ILE A 4 -31.50 8.04 -48.08
N PRO A 5 -32.30 8.35 -47.05
CA PRO A 5 -32.27 9.66 -46.43
C PRO A 5 -30.91 9.83 -45.70
N ILE A 6 -30.23 10.92 -46.04
CA ILE A 6 -28.92 11.31 -45.49
C ILE A 6 -28.97 11.36 -43.95
N LEU A 7 -30.16 11.53 -43.38
CA LEU A 7 -30.40 11.51 -41.94
C LEU A 7 -30.10 10.16 -41.27
N ALA A 8 -30.28 9.04 -41.98
CA ALA A 8 -30.00 7.72 -41.41
C ALA A 8 -28.48 7.43 -41.35
N LEU A 9 -27.71 8.00 -42.27
CA LEU A 9 -26.24 7.86 -42.30
C LEU A 9 -25.56 8.69 -41.21
N THR A 10 -26.07 9.86 -40.89
CA THR A 10 -25.53 10.71 -39.82
C THR A 10 -25.78 10.15 -38.44
N VAL A 11 -26.91 9.49 -38.19
CA VAL A 11 -27.22 8.84 -36.90
C VAL A 11 -26.32 7.61 -36.73
N LEU A 12 -26.00 6.85 -37.75
CA LEU A 12 -25.10 5.70 -37.66
C LEU A 12 -23.64 6.10 -37.35
N LEU A 13 -23.20 7.27 -37.83
CA LEU A 13 -21.83 7.75 -37.60
C LEU A 13 -21.65 8.30 -36.15
N CYS A 14 -22.70 8.81 -35.50
CA CYS A 14 -22.65 9.29 -34.13
C CYS A 14 -22.58 8.16 -33.10
N ILE A 15 -23.04 6.94 -33.39
CA ILE A 15 -23.02 5.82 -32.46
C ILE A 15 -21.61 5.18 -32.37
N ALA A 16 -20.78 5.32 -33.39
CA ALA A 16 -19.43 4.77 -33.42
C ALA A 16 -18.42 5.55 -32.55
N SER A 17 -18.76 6.77 -32.10
CA SER A 17 -17.86 7.62 -31.31
C SER A 17 -17.99 7.45 -29.80
N LEU A 18 -18.95 6.67 -29.29
CA LEU A 18 -19.16 6.46 -27.86
C LEU A 18 -18.43 5.27 -27.23
N SER A 19 -17.67 4.49 -28.01
CA SER A 19 -17.02 3.26 -27.52
C SER A 19 -15.51 3.36 -27.29
N CYS A 20 -14.92 4.55 -27.29
CA CYS A 20 -13.55 4.75 -26.80
C CYS A 20 -13.55 5.12 -25.31
N GLN A 21 -13.98 4.22 -24.46
CA GLN A 21 -13.53 4.23 -23.06
C GLN A 21 -12.05 3.92 -23.08
N PRO A 22 -11.17 4.74 -22.46
CA PRO A 22 -9.74 4.48 -22.53
C PRO A 22 -9.42 3.18 -21.81
N TYR A 23 -9.09 2.15 -22.54
CA TYR A 23 -8.59 0.86 -22.08
C TYR A 23 -7.41 1.04 -21.10
N SER A 24 -6.69 2.15 -21.21
CA SER A 24 -5.60 2.57 -20.31
C SER A 24 -6.02 2.77 -18.84
N THR A 25 -7.23 3.28 -18.58
CA THR A 25 -7.69 3.50 -17.18
C THR A 25 -7.94 2.20 -16.42
N GLY A 26 -8.48 1.18 -17.09
CA GLY A 26 -8.70 -0.14 -16.48
C GLY A 26 -7.39 -0.86 -16.13
N LEU A 27 -6.40 -0.76 -17.00
CA LEU A 27 -5.06 -1.33 -16.76
C LEU A 27 -4.34 -0.61 -15.62
N GLN A 28 -4.36 0.71 -15.60
CA GLN A 28 -3.75 1.50 -14.52
C GLN A 28 -4.39 1.19 -13.16
N GLN A 29 -5.71 1.03 -13.12
CA GLN A 29 -6.44 0.67 -11.91
C GLN A 29 -6.11 -0.75 -11.42
N SER A 30 -5.91 -1.71 -12.33
CA SER A 30 -5.52 -3.07 -11.97
C SER A 30 -4.08 -3.14 -11.46
N VAL A 31 -3.16 -2.36 -12.03
CA VAL A 31 -1.78 -2.22 -11.55
C VAL A 31 -1.77 -1.61 -10.15
N ALA A 32 -2.48 -0.50 -9.91
CA ALA A 32 -2.55 0.13 -8.60
C ALA A 32 -3.06 -0.84 -7.52
N ARG A 33 -4.10 -1.63 -7.81
CA ARG A 33 -4.61 -2.65 -6.88
C ARG A 33 -3.59 -3.77 -6.60
N ALA A 34 -2.81 -4.19 -7.60
CA ALA A 34 -1.76 -5.18 -7.42
C ALA A 34 -0.62 -4.65 -6.54
N ASP A 35 -0.29 -3.36 -6.67
CA ASP A 35 0.73 -2.70 -5.87
C ASP A 35 0.25 -2.49 -4.43
N GLU A 36 -1.00 -2.11 -4.21
CA GLU A 36 -1.65 -2.08 -2.88
C GLU A 36 -1.61 -3.46 -2.20
N THR A 37 -1.93 -4.52 -2.94
CA THR A 37 -1.87 -5.89 -2.42
C THR A 37 -0.45 -6.26 -1.99
N ALA A 38 0.56 -5.89 -2.77
CA ALA A 38 1.96 -6.13 -2.42
C ALA A 38 2.38 -5.32 -1.18
N ALA A 39 1.98 -4.05 -1.08
CA ALA A 39 2.27 -3.20 0.07
C ALA A 39 1.63 -3.72 1.36
N THR A 40 0.37 -4.10 1.32
CA THR A 40 -0.34 -4.66 2.49
C THR A 40 0.22 -6.01 2.91
N ALA A 41 0.61 -6.88 1.97
CA ALA A 41 1.29 -8.12 2.27
C ALA A 41 2.66 -7.88 2.93
N ALA A 42 3.41 -6.87 2.47
CA ALA A 42 4.68 -6.48 3.08
C ALA A 42 4.50 -6.00 4.52
N LEU A 43 3.52 -5.13 4.80
CA LEU A 43 3.23 -4.67 6.15
C LEU A 43 2.87 -5.83 7.10
N ARG A 44 2.08 -6.79 6.63
CA ARG A 44 1.77 -8.00 7.42
C ARG A 44 3.01 -8.87 7.66
N THR A 45 3.89 -8.99 6.68
CA THR A 45 5.18 -9.70 6.83
C THR A 45 6.05 -9.01 7.87
N ILE A 46 6.14 -7.68 7.84
CA ILE A 46 6.87 -6.88 8.83
C ILE A 46 6.28 -7.10 10.23
N ALA A 47 4.97 -7.08 10.37
CA ALA A 47 4.33 -7.30 11.67
C ALA A 47 4.64 -8.69 12.26
N VAL A 48 4.70 -9.73 11.44
CA VAL A 48 5.12 -11.07 11.87
C VAL A 48 6.60 -11.08 12.26
N ALA A 49 7.47 -10.48 11.46
CA ALA A 49 8.90 -10.37 11.73
C ALA A 49 9.16 -9.61 13.05
N GLN A 50 8.48 -8.50 13.28
CA GLN A 50 8.56 -7.70 14.50
C GLN A 50 8.14 -8.48 15.74
N ARG A 51 7.04 -9.23 15.68
CA ARG A 51 6.61 -10.10 16.78
C ARG A 51 7.66 -11.14 17.13
N THR A 52 8.21 -11.79 16.12
CA THR A 52 9.24 -12.83 16.33
C THR A 52 10.54 -12.23 16.88
N TYR A 53 10.95 -11.07 16.37
CA TYR A 53 12.09 -10.32 16.86
C TYR A 53 11.91 -9.91 18.33
N SER A 54 10.77 -9.30 18.66
CA SER A 54 10.45 -8.83 20.01
C SER A 54 10.45 -9.96 21.05
N ALA A 55 9.90 -11.12 20.69
CA ALA A 55 9.93 -12.31 21.54
C ALA A 55 11.36 -12.77 21.88
N SER A 56 12.33 -12.58 20.98
CA SER A 56 13.73 -12.95 21.16
C SER A 56 14.60 -11.85 21.76
N ASN A 57 14.10 -10.60 21.78
CA ASN A 57 14.85 -9.41 22.21
C ASN A 57 14.21 -8.69 23.40
N GLY A 58 13.53 -9.44 24.27
CA GLY A 58 13.02 -8.93 25.55
C GLY A 58 11.96 -7.85 25.44
N GLY A 59 11.16 -7.85 24.38
CA GLY A 59 10.07 -6.90 24.14
C GLY A 59 10.43 -5.68 23.29
N ASP A 60 11.67 -5.55 22.84
CA ASP A 60 12.08 -4.48 21.91
C ASP A 60 11.80 -4.88 20.45
N PHE A 61 11.47 -3.90 19.62
CA PHE A 61 11.27 -4.06 18.18
C PHE A 61 12.51 -3.65 17.39
N GLY A 62 12.68 -4.22 16.19
CA GLY A 62 13.86 -4.01 15.35
C GLY A 62 13.62 -3.02 14.21
N THR A 63 14.68 -2.32 13.80
CA THR A 63 14.71 -1.58 12.54
C THR A 63 14.72 -2.54 11.35
N PHE A 64 14.47 -2.06 10.13
CA PHE A 64 14.59 -2.88 8.92
C PHE A 64 15.95 -3.60 8.83
N GLN A 65 17.04 -2.88 9.14
CA GLN A 65 18.38 -3.45 9.12
C GLN A 65 18.50 -4.60 10.13
N GLN A 66 18.10 -4.39 11.38
CA GLN A 66 18.16 -5.42 12.43
C GLN A 66 17.31 -6.65 12.10
N LEU A 67 16.13 -6.44 11.51
CA LEU A 67 15.28 -7.55 11.08
C LEU A 67 15.88 -8.35 9.92
N CYS A 68 16.58 -7.69 8.99
CA CYS A 68 17.29 -8.35 7.90
C CYS A 68 18.54 -9.08 8.39
N GLU A 69 19.35 -8.45 9.25
CA GLU A 69 20.55 -9.06 9.85
C GLU A 69 20.21 -10.28 10.71
N GLY A 70 19.08 -10.23 11.43
CA GLY A 70 18.56 -11.36 12.20
C GLY A 70 17.87 -12.44 11.39
N GLY A 71 17.72 -12.27 10.07
CA GLY A 71 17.04 -13.22 9.19
C GLY A 71 15.52 -13.26 9.31
N TYR A 72 14.91 -12.25 9.95
CA TYR A 72 13.45 -12.12 10.09
C TYR A 72 12.79 -11.54 8.84
N LEU A 73 13.54 -10.74 8.08
CA LEU A 73 13.15 -10.18 6.78
C LEU A 73 14.21 -10.48 5.72
N ASP A 74 13.78 -10.57 4.47
CA ASP A 74 14.70 -10.75 3.35
C ASP A 74 15.38 -9.44 2.93
N SER A 75 16.39 -9.55 2.07
CA SER A 75 17.24 -8.42 1.64
C SER A 75 16.52 -7.29 0.93
N ARG A 76 15.29 -7.48 0.45
CA ARG A 76 14.47 -6.41 -0.16
C ARG A 76 14.15 -5.29 0.83
N PHE A 77 14.15 -5.61 2.12
CA PHE A 77 13.91 -4.66 3.21
C PHE A 77 15.18 -4.03 3.76
N ASN A 78 16.36 -4.40 3.25
CA ASN A 78 17.64 -3.92 3.79
C ASN A 78 18.00 -2.50 3.31
N SER A 79 17.14 -1.55 3.65
CA SER A 79 17.40 -0.11 3.50
C SER A 79 16.62 0.65 4.57
N SER A 80 16.98 1.93 4.77
CA SER A 80 16.23 2.80 5.71
C SER A 80 14.81 3.09 5.25
N LYS A 81 14.56 3.04 3.94
CA LYS A 81 13.24 3.22 3.30
C LYS A 81 13.10 2.23 2.14
N PRO A 82 12.75 0.97 2.42
CA PRO A 82 12.57 -0.02 1.38
C PRO A 82 11.47 0.41 0.40
N ALA A 83 11.71 0.21 -0.90
CA ALA A 83 10.72 0.43 -1.94
C ALA A 83 10.23 -0.90 -2.51
N LEU A 84 8.92 -1.08 -2.55
CA LEU A 84 8.27 -2.25 -3.12
C LEU A 84 7.29 -1.81 -4.20
N LYS A 85 7.67 -2.04 -5.45
CA LYS A 85 6.93 -1.54 -6.62
C LYS A 85 6.74 -0.01 -6.50
N ASP A 86 5.50 0.47 -6.47
CA ASP A 86 5.14 1.88 -6.36
C ASP A 86 4.92 2.35 -4.91
N TYR A 87 5.40 1.60 -3.91
CA TYR A 87 5.29 1.95 -2.50
C TYR A 87 6.64 2.11 -1.84
N VAL A 88 6.75 3.09 -0.95
CA VAL A 88 7.88 3.27 -0.04
C VAL A 88 7.41 2.90 1.37
N LEU A 89 8.23 2.11 2.05
CA LEU A 89 8.00 1.74 3.44
C LEU A 89 8.80 2.66 4.35
N THR A 90 8.15 3.19 5.39
CA THR A 90 8.79 3.99 6.44
C THR A 90 8.43 3.37 7.78
N MET A 91 9.44 3.09 8.60
CA MET A 91 9.27 2.48 9.90
C MET A 91 9.88 3.34 10.99
N GLU A 92 9.14 3.53 12.07
CA GLU A 92 9.60 4.15 13.30
C GLU A 92 9.67 3.08 14.40
N VAL A 93 10.72 3.11 15.20
CA VAL A 93 10.93 2.19 16.32
C VAL A 93 11.30 3.00 17.55
N ALA A 94 10.58 2.79 18.65
CA ALA A 94 10.90 3.32 19.95
C ALA A 94 11.22 2.17 20.92
N PRO A 95 12.36 2.22 21.63
CA PRO A 95 12.71 1.21 22.60
C PRO A 95 11.78 1.26 23.81
N LYS A 96 11.72 0.18 24.56
CA LYS A 96 11.07 0.15 25.86
C LYS A 96 11.70 1.17 26.81
N SER A 97 10.94 1.63 27.77
CA SER A 97 11.36 2.59 28.80
C SER A 97 10.86 2.15 30.18
N GLU A 98 11.32 2.82 31.24
CA GLU A 98 10.82 2.54 32.59
C GLU A 98 9.29 2.72 32.73
N ALA A 99 8.69 3.57 31.91
CA ALA A 99 7.25 3.82 31.86
C ALA A 99 6.50 2.85 30.92
N GLN A 100 7.21 2.13 30.04
CA GLN A 100 6.65 1.26 29.02
C GLN A 100 7.42 -0.06 28.97
N ALA A 101 6.79 -1.14 29.44
CA ALA A 101 7.41 -2.46 29.56
C ALA A 101 7.79 -3.09 28.20
N GLU A 102 7.16 -2.65 27.12
CA GLU A 102 7.43 -3.08 25.74
C GLU A 102 7.80 -1.86 24.89
N GLY A 103 8.63 -2.08 23.89
CA GLY A 103 8.91 -1.09 22.85
C GLY A 103 7.68 -0.82 21.96
N PHE A 104 7.84 0.09 21.06
CA PHE A 104 6.81 0.42 20.06
C PHE A 104 7.42 0.42 18.66
N TYR A 105 6.67 -0.02 17.68
CA TYR A 105 6.96 0.25 16.27
C TYR A 105 5.70 0.67 15.53
N SER A 106 5.88 1.48 14.49
CA SER A 106 4.90 1.73 13.45
C SER A 106 5.54 1.62 12.08
N CYS A 107 4.76 1.23 11.09
CA CYS A 107 5.21 1.15 9.72
C CYS A 107 4.14 1.65 8.75
N ASN A 108 4.52 2.60 7.90
CA ASN A 108 3.71 3.11 6.81
C ASN A 108 4.14 2.49 5.48
N ALA A 109 3.18 2.31 4.59
CA ALA A 109 3.40 2.07 3.18
C ALA A 109 2.69 3.18 2.40
N ASP A 110 3.48 4.07 1.81
CA ASP A 110 3.00 5.23 1.09
C ASP A 110 3.28 5.09 -0.41
N PRO A 111 2.31 5.39 -1.30
CA PRO A 111 2.53 5.32 -2.74
C PRO A 111 3.53 6.39 -3.17
N VAL A 112 4.41 6.02 -4.10
CA VAL A 112 5.38 6.96 -4.72
C VAL A 112 4.68 7.95 -5.63
N ARG A 113 3.63 7.49 -6.31
CA ARG A 113 2.81 8.35 -7.18
C ARG A 113 1.83 9.19 -6.36
N THR A 114 1.59 10.40 -6.81
CA THR A 114 0.61 11.32 -6.23
C THR A 114 -0.53 11.59 -7.21
N GLY A 115 -1.66 12.05 -6.69
CA GLY A 115 -2.82 12.44 -7.50
C GLY A 115 -3.95 11.39 -7.55
N PRO A 116 -4.98 11.61 -8.38
CA PRO A 116 -6.22 10.81 -8.36
C PRO A 116 -6.07 9.33 -8.69
N GLN A 117 -4.91 8.93 -9.21
CA GLN A 117 -4.57 7.54 -9.56
C GLN A 117 -3.48 6.96 -8.64
N ALA A 118 -3.09 7.67 -7.60
CA ALA A 118 -2.25 7.14 -6.55
C ALA A 118 -2.98 6.01 -5.81
N GLY A 119 -2.22 5.02 -5.34
CA GLY A 119 -2.75 4.01 -4.44
C GLY A 119 -3.10 4.61 -3.07
N ARG A 120 -3.79 3.85 -2.25
CA ARG A 120 -4.09 4.22 -0.87
C ARG A 120 -2.86 4.10 0.01
N HIS A 121 -2.82 4.86 1.09
CA HIS A 121 -1.79 4.78 2.13
C HIS A 121 -2.19 3.74 3.18
N PHE A 122 -1.22 3.02 3.72
CA PHE A 122 -1.43 1.98 4.71
C PHE A 122 -0.52 2.16 5.91
N TYR A 123 -1.01 1.72 7.08
CA TYR A 123 -0.31 1.81 8.36
C TYR A 123 -0.56 0.57 9.19
N ILE A 124 0.46 0.14 9.94
CA ILE A 124 0.39 -0.91 10.95
C ILE A 124 1.30 -0.56 12.11
N ASP A 125 0.94 -0.97 13.32
CA ASP A 125 1.77 -0.76 14.51
C ASP A 125 1.77 -1.96 15.48
N SER A 126 2.55 -1.84 16.55
CA SER A 126 2.65 -2.85 17.60
C SER A 126 1.43 -2.93 18.51
N THR A 127 0.57 -1.90 18.55
CA THR A 127 -0.54 -1.80 19.52
C THR A 127 -1.68 -2.76 19.16
N SER A 128 -2.11 -2.75 17.91
CA SER A 128 -3.24 -3.56 17.45
C SER A 128 -2.82 -4.63 16.44
N SER A 129 -1.76 -4.39 15.69
CA SER A 129 -1.38 -5.15 14.49
C SER A 129 -2.48 -5.16 13.42
N GLU A 130 -3.42 -4.24 13.49
CA GLU A 130 -4.45 -4.02 12.48
C GLU A 130 -3.91 -3.13 11.37
N LEU A 131 -4.36 -3.40 10.15
CA LEU A 131 -3.97 -2.61 8.99
C LEU A 131 -4.95 -1.45 8.83
N HIS A 132 -4.46 -0.22 8.95
CA HIS A 132 -5.25 0.99 8.72
C HIS A 132 -5.03 1.51 7.30
N VAL A 133 -6.01 2.24 6.75
CA VAL A 133 -5.98 2.77 5.38
C VAL A 133 -6.47 4.20 5.31
N ASN A 134 -5.75 5.04 4.55
CA ASN A 134 -6.16 6.39 4.20
C ASN A 134 -6.07 6.59 2.67
N PRO A 135 -7.08 7.14 2.00
CA PRO A 135 -7.08 7.31 0.55
C PRO A 135 -6.26 8.50 0.03
N GLY A 136 -5.87 9.45 0.87
CA GLY A 136 -5.32 10.72 0.43
C GLY A 136 -4.01 11.18 1.08
N GLU A 137 -3.70 10.65 2.26
CA GLU A 137 -2.51 11.03 3.01
C GLU A 137 -1.95 9.85 3.81
N SER A 138 -0.74 9.96 4.32
CA SER A 138 -0.09 8.89 5.09
C SER A 138 -0.99 8.44 6.23
N ALA A 139 -1.30 7.14 6.27
CA ALA A 139 -2.25 6.57 7.21
C ALA A 139 -1.70 6.54 8.64
N THR A 140 -2.58 6.54 9.61
CA THR A 140 -2.29 6.52 11.05
C THR A 140 -3.17 5.52 11.77
N ALA A 141 -2.91 5.26 13.06
CA ALA A 141 -3.74 4.41 13.91
C ALA A 141 -5.19 4.92 14.10
N LYS A 142 -5.50 6.16 13.69
CA LYS A 142 -6.85 6.76 13.79
C LYS A 142 -7.69 6.54 12.55
N ASP A 143 -7.07 6.10 11.48
CA ASP A 143 -7.75 5.87 10.21
C ASP A 143 -8.55 4.54 10.24
N PRO A 144 -9.51 4.36 9.33
CA PRO A 144 -10.28 3.12 9.26
C PRO A 144 -9.40 1.88 9.04
N ILE A 145 -9.83 0.74 9.60
CA ILE A 145 -9.21 -0.55 9.33
C ILE A 145 -9.47 -0.93 7.88
N ALA A 146 -8.41 -1.37 7.20
CA ALA A 146 -8.50 -1.84 5.82
C ALA A 146 -9.33 -3.13 5.77
N GLN A 147 -10.42 -3.09 5.03
CA GLN A 147 -11.23 -4.28 4.76
C GLN A 147 -10.45 -5.26 3.86
N PRO A 148 -10.59 -6.58 4.09
CA PRO A 148 -9.92 -7.61 3.30
C PRO A 148 -10.38 -7.64 1.84
#